data_c5292850cbcdff9f24c6a766ee4373f9
#
_entry.id   c5292850cbcdff9f24c6a766ee4373f9
#
_cell.length_a   1.000
_cell.length_b   1.000
_cell.length_c   1.000
_cell.angle_alpha   90.00
_cell.angle_beta   90.00
_cell.angle_gamma   90.00
#
_symmetry.space_group_name_H-M   'P 1'
#
loop_
_entity.id
_entity.type
_entity.pdbx_description
1 polymer ?
#
loop_
_entity_poly.entity_id
_entity_poly.type
_entity_poly.pdbx_seq_one_letter_code
_entity_poly.pdbx_strand_id
1 'polypeptide(L)'
;PVFYGGNSKGENLFSNSLLAIDALSGKRIWHYQFVHHDLWDRDLPAPPNLITINVSGEIIEAVAQVTKSGHIFVFDRADGVPIFPIEEKHFPASKLIGEEAWPTQPLPTKIPPISRQEFTREMISDSFAGTKSMISWGPSGKANEQSIIEKFDELTSAGQFVPPDEKGVIVFPGFDGGAEWGGAAFDPNNGVMYVNANEMPWVLKAKKLDFDSSNPVINYGAGIYQQHCASCHGINRAGRSNFPDLKNINRNYGHQSLQKVITKGRGVMMGFPNLNKTELKSLSAYLLSDYSINIPQKELKETSRKALPYAVNIAGRFLNEDGYPAVAPPWGTLNAIDLNKGEILWKVPLGEYEELTAKGYPKTGTENYGGPLISAGNLIFIGATNDGYFRAFNKKTGEELWKYKLPAGGYATPITYKKNGEQYIVIACGGGKMGTPSGNKYVAFSLN
;
A
#
# COMPACT_ATOMS: atom_id res chain seq x y z
N PRO A 1 -2.16 -8.57 -3.42
CA PRO A 1 -3.48 -8.04 -3.10
C PRO A 1 -4.44 -8.23 -4.27
N VAL A 2 -5.69 -8.49 -3.96
CA VAL A 2 -6.76 -8.72 -4.93
C VAL A 2 -7.75 -7.58 -4.75
N PHE A 3 -7.80 -6.64 -5.67
CA PHE A 3 -8.76 -5.52 -5.62
C PHE A 3 -10.19 -5.94 -5.99
N TYR A 4 -10.35 -7.16 -6.48
CA TYR A 4 -11.62 -7.80 -6.77
C TYR A 4 -11.46 -9.31 -6.58
N GLY A 5 -12.19 -9.85 -5.61
CA GLY A 5 -12.06 -11.23 -5.16
C GLY A 5 -13.12 -12.20 -5.69
N GLY A 6 -13.85 -11.85 -6.76
CA GLY A 6 -15.03 -12.58 -7.22
C GLY A 6 -14.94 -14.12 -7.38
N ASN A 7 -13.74 -14.68 -7.38
CA ASN A 7 -13.51 -16.13 -7.32
C ASN A 7 -12.93 -16.58 -5.97
N SER A 8 -12.69 -15.67 -5.05
CA SER A 8 -12.17 -15.92 -3.71
C SER A 8 -13.27 -15.65 -2.70
N LYS A 9 -13.64 -16.65 -1.93
CA LYS A 9 -14.69 -16.53 -0.91
C LYS A 9 -14.10 -16.60 0.48
N GLY A 10 -14.84 -16.03 1.44
CA GLY A 10 -14.46 -16.05 2.84
C GLY A 10 -13.39 -15.02 3.19
N GLU A 11 -12.82 -15.12 4.38
CA GLU A 11 -11.83 -14.19 4.93
C GLU A 11 -10.43 -14.27 4.30
N ASN A 12 -10.19 -15.28 3.47
CA ASN A 12 -8.90 -15.56 2.84
C ASN A 12 -7.74 -15.76 3.84
N LEU A 13 -8.01 -16.53 4.90
CA LEU A 13 -6.98 -16.94 5.85
C LEU A 13 -5.91 -17.80 5.12
N PHE A 14 -4.63 -17.54 5.25
CA PHE A 14 -3.84 -16.68 6.14
C PHE A 14 -3.28 -15.43 5.43
N SER A 15 -3.95 -14.84 4.47
CA SER A 15 -3.50 -13.57 3.95
C SER A 15 -3.52 -12.49 5.05
N ASN A 16 -2.67 -11.47 4.91
CA ASN A 16 -2.59 -10.33 5.83
C ASN A 16 -2.53 -10.74 7.31
N SER A 17 -1.71 -11.75 7.61
CA SER A 17 -1.63 -12.33 8.96
C SER A 17 -0.21 -12.30 9.51
N LEU A 18 -0.11 -12.10 10.82
CA LEU A 18 1.09 -12.40 11.60
C LEU A 18 0.99 -13.85 12.09
N LEU A 19 2.06 -14.62 11.91
CA LEU A 19 2.14 -16.02 12.35
C LEU A 19 3.33 -16.19 13.27
N ALA A 20 3.09 -16.79 14.44
CA ALA A 20 4.14 -17.32 15.28
C ALA A 20 4.33 -18.81 14.95
N ILE A 21 5.56 -19.18 14.61
CA ILE A 21 5.91 -20.52 14.16
C ILE A 21 7.06 -21.04 15.02
N ASP A 22 6.90 -22.26 15.51
CA ASP A 22 7.99 -22.96 16.21
C ASP A 22 9.15 -23.22 15.23
N ALA A 23 10.32 -22.69 15.55
CA ALA A 23 11.48 -22.69 14.66
C ALA A 23 12.05 -24.09 14.39
N LEU A 24 11.82 -25.06 15.27
CA LEU A 24 12.34 -26.42 15.11
C LEU A 24 11.37 -27.32 14.34
N SER A 25 10.09 -27.21 14.62
CA SER A 25 9.07 -28.10 14.05
C SER A 25 8.33 -27.51 12.84
N GLY A 26 8.41 -26.18 12.63
CA GLY A 26 7.64 -25.45 11.63
C GLY A 26 6.14 -25.39 11.94
N LYS A 27 5.71 -25.80 13.14
CA LYS A 27 4.31 -25.78 13.54
C LYS A 27 3.90 -24.36 13.94
N ARG A 28 2.70 -23.94 13.49
CA ARG A 28 2.11 -22.70 13.93
C ARG A 28 1.73 -22.79 15.40
N ILE A 29 2.17 -21.79 16.19
CA ILE A 29 1.81 -21.62 17.60
C ILE A 29 0.49 -20.82 17.65
N TRP A 30 0.50 -19.61 17.07
CA TRP A 30 -0.68 -18.76 16.94
C TRP A 30 -0.64 -17.96 15.64
N HIS A 31 -1.72 -17.25 15.34
CA HIS A 31 -1.79 -16.27 14.25
C HIS A 31 -2.84 -15.22 14.55
N TYR A 32 -2.72 -14.09 13.90
CA TYR A 32 -3.74 -13.05 13.88
C TYR A 32 -3.86 -12.47 12.46
N GLN A 33 -5.09 -12.37 11.94
CA GLN A 33 -5.36 -11.76 10.63
C GLN A 33 -5.76 -10.30 10.82
N PHE A 34 -5.07 -9.37 10.17
CA PHE A 34 -5.27 -7.92 10.32
C PHE A 34 -6.30 -7.35 9.36
N VAL A 35 -6.49 -7.99 8.21
CA VAL A 35 -7.49 -7.60 7.22
C VAL A 35 -8.11 -8.84 6.63
N HIS A 36 -9.42 -8.95 6.77
CA HIS A 36 -10.22 -10.01 6.18
C HIS A 36 -10.54 -9.66 4.73
N HIS A 37 -10.38 -10.64 3.81
CA HIS A 37 -10.74 -10.51 2.39
C HIS A 37 -10.25 -9.18 1.79
N ASP A 38 -8.95 -8.97 1.76
CA ASP A 38 -8.34 -7.71 1.37
C ASP A 38 -8.64 -7.31 -0.08
N LEU A 39 -9.33 -6.20 -0.25
CA LEU A 39 -9.66 -5.55 -1.53
C LEU A 39 -8.94 -4.20 -1.71
N TRP A 40 -8.01 -3.83 -0.81
CA TRP A 40 -7.45 -2.48 -0.69
C TRP A 40 -5.92 -2.43 -0.65
N ASP A 41 -5.24 -3.56 -0.89
CA ASP A 41 -3.77 -3.67 -0.78
C ASP A 41 -3.26 -3.37 0.64
N ARG A 42 -3.93 -3.92 1.65
CA ARG A 42 -3.59 -3.75 3.08
C ARG A 42 -2.65 -4.84 3.59
N ASP A 43 -1.74 -5.32 2.75
CA ASP A 43 -0.65 -6.22 3.15
C ASP A 43 0.22 -5.59 4.26
N LEU A 44 0.98 -6.44 4.93
CA LEU A 44 1.86 -6.06 6.04
C LEU A 44 3.32 -5.98 5.54
N PRO A 45 3.75 -4.86 4.95
CA PRO A 45 5.09 -4.76 4.37
C PRO A 45 6.19 -4.58 5.43
N ALA A 46 5.82 -4.06 6.61
CA ALA A 46 6.75 -3.82 7.71
C ALA A 46 7.02 -5.11 8.50
N PRO A 47 8.27 -5.39 8.89
CA PRO A 47 8.55 -6.46 9.83
C PRO A 47 7.95 -6.14 11.20
N PRO A 48 7.44 -7.15 11.95
CA PRO A 48 7.00 -6.94 13.32
C PRO A 48 8.18 -6.60 14.24
N ASN A 49 7.92 -5.78 15.25
CA ASN A 49 8.90 -5.45 16.30
C ASN A 49 8.68 -6.34 17.50
N LEU A 50 9.71 -7.10 17.91
CA LEU A 50 9.74 -7.77 19.21
C LEU A 50 10.10 -6.73 20.28
N ILE A 51 9.23 -6.59 21.28
CA ILE A 51 9.30 -5.52 22.26
C ILE A 51 9.07 -6.07 23.67
N THR A 52 9.47 -5.28 24.68
CA THR A 52 9.09 -5.50 26.08
C THR A 52 8.46 -4.20 26.58
N ILE A 53 7.25 -4.27 27.09
CA ILE A 53 6.48 -3.12 27.57
C ILE A 53 6.00 -3.33 28.99
N ASN A 54 5.68 -2.23 29.67
CA ASN A 54 5.10 -2.24 31.01
C ASN A 54 3.68 -1.70 30.96
N VAL A 55 2.69 -2.58 31.08
CA VAL A 55 1.29 -2.16 31.10
C VAL A 55 0.74 -2.32 32.52
N SER A 56 0.41 -1.20 33.15
CA SER A 56 -0.15 -1.19 34.51
C SER A 56 0.73 -1.88 35.57
N GLY A 57 2.05 -1.87 35.40
CA GLY A 57 3.01 -2.50 36.31
C GLY A 57 3.43 -3.92 35.93
N GLU A 58 2.78 -4.51 34.95
CA GLU A 58 3.13 -5.83 34.41
C GLU A 58 4.10 -5.69 33.22
N ILE A 59 5.21 -6.45 33.28
CA ILE A 59 6.18 -6.52 32.18
C ILE A 59 5.75 -7.61 31.20
N ILE A 60 5.48 -7.22 29.97
CA ILE A 60 4.97 -8.11 28.92
C ILE A 60 5.98 -8.20 27.78
N GLU A 61 6.35 -9.40 27.43
CA GLU A 61 7.10 -9.69 26.21
C GLU A 61 6.11 -9.73 25.01
N ALA A 62 6.14 -8.67 24.22
CA ALA A 62 5.14 -8.43 23.20
C ALA A 62 5.71 -8.43 21.78
N VAL A 63 4.81 -8.46 20.79
CA VAL A 63 5.10 -8.16 19.38
C VAL A 63 4.16 -7.06 18.91
N ALA A 64 4.74 -6.03 18.32
CA ALA A 64 3.98 -4.92 17.74
C ALA A 64 4.08 -4.94 16.21
N GLN A 65 2.93 -4.79 15.54
CA GLN A 65 2.82 -4.72 14.08
C GLN A 65 2.22 -3.39 13.66
N VAL A 66 2.99 -2.60 12.92
CA VAL A 66 2.49 -1.42 12.21
C VAL A 66 1.92 -1.84 10.85
N THR A 67 0.88 -1.17 10.38
CA THR A 67 0.11 -1.62 9.22
C THR A 67 -0.11 -0.52 8.17
N LYS A 68 -0.32 -0.90 6.92
CA LYS A 68 -0.75 0.02 5.85
C LYS A 68 -2.08 0.71 6.16
N SER A 69 -2.94 0.10 6.95
CA SER A 69 -4.18 0.73 7.42
C SER A 69 -3.94 1.87 8.42
N GLY A 70 -2.69 2.10 8.85
CA GLY A 70 -2.34 3.15 9.80
C GLY A 70 -2.64 2.79 11.26
N HIS A 71 -2.95 1.53 11.55
CA HIS A 71 -3.12 1.01 12.89
C HIS A 71 -1.87 0.30 13.40
N ILE A 72 -1.74 0.27 14.72
CA ILE A 72 -0.69 -0.49 15.43
C ILE A 72 -1.38 -1.55 16.29
N PHE A 73 -1.02 -2.78 16.07
CA PHE A 73 -1.50 -3.92 16.85
C PHE A 73 -0.39 -4.42 17.76
N VAL A 74 -0.74 -4.79 18.99
CA VAL A 74 0.22 -5.28 19.99
C VAL A 74 -0.32 -6.55 20.63
N PHE A 75 0.47 -7.61 20.60
CA PHE A 75 0.09 -8.93 21.12
C PHE A 75 1.13 -9.43 22.10
N ASP A 76 0.71 -10.23 23.07
CA ASP A 76 1.62 -11.11 23.78
C ASP A 76 2.28 -12.05 22.75
N ARG A 77 3.61 -12.14 22.74
CA ARG A 77 4.30 -12.90 21.71
C ARG A 77 4.25 -14.41 21.94
N ALA A 78 3.90 -14.86 23.16
CA ALA A 78 3.84 -16.28 23.50
C ALA A 78 2.58 -16.93 22.94
N ASP A 79 1.42 -16.28 23.06
CA ASP A 79 0.11 -16.86 22.75
C ASP A 79 -0.74 -16.06 21.75
N GLY A 80 -0.30 -14.84 21.39
CA GLY A 80 -0.98 -13.98 20.44
C GLY A 80 -2.20 -13.25 20.99
N VAL A 81 -2.38 -13.21 22.30
CA VAL A 81 -3.46 -12.46 22.94
C VAL A 81 -3.21 -10.95 22.74
N PRO A 82 -4.20 -10.18 22.24
CA PRO A 82 -4.08 -8.74 22.12
C PRO A 82 -3.86 -8.05 23.47
N ILE A 83 -2.83 -7.21 23.56
CA ILE A 83 -2.55 -6.42 24.78
C ILE A 83 -3.54 -5.26 24.92
N PHE A 84 -3.93 -4.65 23.81
CA PHE A 84 -4.95 -3.61 23.77
C PHE A 84 -6.19 -4.10 23.04
N PRO A 85 -7.39 -3.60 23.41
CA PRO A 85 -8.64 -4.06 22.80
C PRO A 85 -8.68 -3.89 21.29
N ILE A 86 -9.18 -4.91 20.60
CA ILE A 86 -9.44 -4.92 19.16
C ILE A 86 -10.92 -5.26 18.99
N GLU A 87 -11.63 -4.49 18.16
CA GLU A 87 -13.05 -4.71 17.89
C GLU A 87 -13.29 -4.96 16.40
N GLU A 88 -14.16 -5.92 16.11
CA GLU A 88 -14.69 -6.14 14.76
C GLU A 88 -15.69 -5.04 14.41
N LYS A 89 -15.35 -4.19 13.45
CA LYS A 89 -16.22 -3.11 12.96
C LYS A 89 -16.86 -3.52 11.64
N HIS A 90 -18.14 -3.21 11.47
CA HIS A 90 -18.88 -3.49 10.24
C HIS A 90 -18.53 -2.49 9.12
N PHE A 91 -18.39 -3.03 7.91
CA PHE A 91 -18.14 -2.26 6.68
C PHE A 91 -19.16 -2.62 5.58
N PRO A 92 -19.35 -1.72 4.59
CA PRO A 92 -20.33 -1.96 3.52
C PRO A 92 -20.03 -3.21 2.69
N ALA A 93 -21.09 -3.89 2.24
CA ALA A 93 -20.96 -4.95 1.25
C ALA A 93 -20.53 -4.38 -0.12
N SER A 94 -19.86 -5.20 -0.93
CA SER A 94 -19.53 -4.83 -2.31
C SER A 94 -20.78 -4.70 -3.17
N LYS A 95 -20.76 -3.75 -4.11
CA LYS A 95 -21.79 -3.58 -5.15
C LYS A 95 -21.42 -4.31 -6.45
N LEU A 96 -20.20 -4.82 -6.55
CA LEU A 96 -19.73 -5.52 -7.74
C LEU A 96 -20.30 -6.95 -7.78
N ILE A 97 -20.82 -7.35 -8.94
CA ILE A 97 -21.38 -8.69 -9.14
C ILE A 97 -20.28 -9.74 -8.89
N GLY A 98 -20.57 -10.70 -8.01
CA GLY A 98 -19.66 -11.81 -7.68
C GLY A 98 -18.63 -11.50 -6.60
N GLU A 99 -18.55 -10.24 -6.09
CA GLU A 99 -17.71 -9.87 -4.96
C GLU A 99 -18.47 -10.07 -3.63
N GLU A 100 -17.88 -10.86 -2.74
CA GLU A 100 -18.39 -11.09 -1.39
C GLU A 100 -17.41 -10.50 -0.36
N ALA A 101 -17.41 -9.16 -0.22
CA ALA A 101 -16.56 -8.48 0.75
C ALA A 101 -16.87 -8.98 2.18
N TRP A 102 -15.82 -9.16 3.01
CA TRP A 102 -16.02 -9.60 4.38
C TRP A 102 -16.73 -8.50 5.19
N PRO A 103 -17.74 -8.85 6.02
CA PRO A 103 -18.62 -7.85 6.62
C PRO A 103 -17.97 -7.03 7.73
N THR A 104 -16.86 -7.50 8.31
CA THR A 104 -16.18 -6.84 9.42
C THR A 104 -14.68 -6.75 9.19
N GLN A 105 -14.03 -5.83 9.89
CA GLN A 105 -12.56 -5.72 9.95
C GLN A 105 -12.13 -5.45 11.39
N PRO A 106 -11.03 -6.06 11.87
CA PRO A 106 -10.51 -5.86 13.21
C PRO A 106 -9.80 -4.50 13.33
N LEU A 107 -10.24 -3.66 14.24
CA LEU A 107 -9.63 -2.35 14.50
C LEU A 107 -9.21 -2.21 15.97
N PRO A 108 -7.94 -1.83 16.25
CA PRO A 108 -7.52 -1.44 17.59
C PRO A 108 -8.31 -0.23 18.07
N THR A 109 -8.78 -0.23 19.30
CA THR A 109 -9.63 0.84 19.87
C THR A 109 -8.89 1.69 20.91
N LYS A 110 -7.76 1.22 21.44
CA LYS A 110 -6.99 1.96 22.44
C LYS A 110 -5.89 2.82 21.82
N ILE A 111 -5.06 2.26 20.93
CA ILE A 111 -4.02 3.02 20.24
C ILE A 111 -4.68 3.78 19.09
N PRO A 112 -4.65 5.14 19.08
CA PRO A 112 -5.20 5.89 17.96
C PRO A 112 -4.43 5.58 16.65
N PRO A 113 -5.10 5.62 15.49
CA PRO A 113 -4.42 5.43 14.22
C PRO A 113 -3.40 6.54 13.93
N ILE A 114 -2.25 6.17 13.38
CA ILE A 114 -1.17 7.10 13.03
C ILE A 114 -1.45 7.89 11.75
N SER A 115 -2.44 7.48 10.96
CA SER A 115 -2.94 8.18 9.78
C SER A 115 -4.44 8.41 9.90
N ARG A 116 -4.95 9.50 9.31
CA ARG A 116 -6.39 9.74 9.21
C ARG A 116 -7.06 8.59 8.47
N GLN A 117 -8.26 8.19 8.90
CA GLN A 117 -8.99 7.02 8.42
C GLN A 117 -10.10 7.36 7.43
N GLU A 118 -10.44 8.63 7.34
CA GLU A 118 -11.50 9.15 6.48
C GLU A 118 -10.99 10.36 5.71
N PHE A 119 -11.48 10.51 4.48
CA PHE A 119 -11.29 11.71 3.69
C PHE A 119 -12.66 12.33 3.42
N THR A 120 -12.95 13.44 4.08
CA THR A 120 -14.21 14.14 3.97
C THR A 120 -14.08 15.38 3.08
N ARG A 121 -15.23 15.89 2.61
CA ARG A 121 -15.28 17.07 1.76
C ARG A 121 -14.69 18.32 2.44
N GLU A 122 -14.88 18.44 3.76
CA GLU A 122 -14.35 19.53 4.58
C GLU A 122 -12.81 19.55 4.60
N MET A 123 -12.15 18.40 4.37
CA MET A 123 -10.69 18.33 4.27
C MET A 123 -10.15 18.92 2.95
N ILE A 124 -11.02 19.27 2.02
CA ILE A 124 -10.68 19.98 0.77
C ILE A 124 -10.80 21.50 0.97
N SER A 125 -11.70 21.96 1.86
CA SER A 125 -12.05 23.35 2.03
C SER A 125 -11.05 24.14 2.90
N ASP A 126 -11.06 25.47 2.75
CA ASP A 126 -10.22 26.43 3.50
C ASP A 126 -10.47 26.45 5.01
N SER A 127 -11.59 25.88 5.49
CA SER A 127 -12.01 25.98 6.87
C SER A 127 -11.36 24.93 7.78
N PHE A 128 -10.69 23.91 7.22
CA PHE A 128 -10.12 22.85 8.03
C PHE A 128 -8.85 23.30 8.77
N ALA A 129 -8.87 23.20 10.10
CA ALA A 129 -7.75 23.50 11.01
C ALA A 129 -7.30 24.97 11.08
N GLY A 130 -8.12 25.95 10.71
CA GLY A 130 -7.78 27.38 10.81
C GLY A 130 -6.64 27.83 9.89
N THR A 131 -6.21 26.99 8.98
CA THR A 131 -5.28 27.31 7.91
C THR A 131 -6.07 27.54 6.63
N LYS A 132 -5.68 28.55 5.84
CA LYS A 132 -6.19 28.68 4.46
C LYS A 132 -5.92 27.39 3.73
N SER A 133 -6.89 26.88 2.95
CA SER A 133 -6.73 25.63 2.21
C SER A 133 -5.43 25.64 1.40
N MET A 134 -4.60 24.63 1.63
CA MET A 134 -3.36 24.45 0.85
C MET A 134 -3.66 24.11 -0.61
N ILE A 135 -4.87 23.68 -0.90
CA ILE A 135 -5.33 23.31 -2.24
C ILE A 135 -5.55 24.54 -3.10
N SER A 136 -5.94 25.67 -2.47
CA SER A 136 -6.08 26.95 -3.14
C SER A 136 -4.75 27.70 -3.32
N TRP A 137 -3.65 27.16 -2.82
CA TRP A 137 -2.33 27.84 -2.83
C TRP A 137 -1.46 27.58 -4.06
N GLY A 138 -1.84 26.59 -4.87
CA GLY A 138 -1.18 26.43 -6.15
C GLY A 138 -1.42 27.65 -7.06
N PRO A 139 -0.72 27.75 -8.19
CA PRO A 139 -0.92 28.83 -9.15
C PRO A 139 -2.37 28.99 -9.61
N SER A 140 -3.17 27.92 -9.55
CA SER A 140 -4.56 27.87 -10.02
C SER A 140 -5.60 28.34 -8.97
N GLY A 141 -5.23 28.49 -7.70
CA GLY A 141 -6.06 29.10 -6.65
C GLY A 141 -7.46 28.51 -6.47
N LYS A 142 -8.49 29.35 -6.29
CA LYS A 142 -9.88 28.95 -6.02
C LYS A 142 -10.53 28.11 -7.12
N ALA A 143 -10.12 28.25 -8.36
CA ALA A 143 -10.65 27.45 -9.48
C ALA A 143 -10.22 25.97 -9.31
N ASN A 144 -9.04 25.74 -8.76
CA ASN A 144 -8.53 24.42 -8.45
C ASN A 144 -9.36 23.74 -7.34
N GLU A 145 -9.74 24.47 -6.29
CA GLU A 145 -10.60 23.95 -5.20
C GLU A 145 -11.95 23.46 -5.72
N GLN A 146 -12.63 24.24 -6.55
CA GLN A 146 -13.90 23.87 -7.12
C GLN A 146 -13.80 22.60 -7.99
N SER A 147 -12.77 22.52 -8.84
CA SER A 147 -12.49 21.34 -9.68
C SER A 147 -12.25 20.09 -8.84
N ILE A 148 -11.58 20.20 -7.69
CA ILE A 148 -11.33 19.09 -6.80
C ILE A 148 -12.60 18.64 -6.10
N ILE A 149 -13.43 19.58 -5.64
CA ILE A 149 -14.73 19.27 -5.03
C ILE A 149 -15.62 18.50 -6.02
N GLU A 150 -15.68 18.95 -7.27
CA GLU A 150 -16.43 18.26 -8.32
C GLU A 150 -15.91 16.83 -8.54
N LYS A 151 -14.59 16.64 -8.64
CA LYS A 151 -13.97 15.31 -8.74
C LYS A 151 -14.24 14.44 -7.52
N PHE A 152 -14.23 15.04 -6.32
CA PHE A 152 -14.54 14.33 -5.07
C PHE A 152 -15.99 13.85 -5.04
N ASP A 153 -16.94 14.71 -5.43
CA ASP A 153 -18.39 14.41 -5.43
C ASP A 153 -18.74 13.30 -6.45
N GLU A 154 -17.90 13.09 -7.47
CA GLU A 154 -18.02 11.96 -8.42
C GLU A 154 -17.59 10.62 -7.82
N LEU A 155 -16.82 10.61 -6.73
CA LEU A 155 -16.26 9.42 -6.12
C LEU A 155 -17.03 9.00 -4.86
N THR A 156 -16.76 7.80 -4.38
CA THR A 156 -17.21 7.33 -3.07
C THR A 156 -16.09 7.51 -2.06
N SER A 157 -16.34 8.27 -0.99
CA SER A 157 -15.43 8.42 0.15
C SER A 157 -16.21 8.19 1.44
N ALA A 158 -16.02 7.04 2.09
CA ALA A 158 -16.76 6.65 3.28
C ALA A 158 -15.91 5.75 4.20
N GLY A 159 -14.66 6.14 4.40
CA GLY A 159 -13.71 5.43 5.25
C GLY A 159 -12.86 4.40 4.51
N GLN A 160 -12.02 3.71 5.26
CA GLN A 160 -10.88 2.95 4.75
C GLN A 160 -11.26 1.66 4.00
N PHE A 161 -12.28 0.93 4.48
CA PHE A 161 -12.63 -0.40 3.98
C PHE A 161 -13.92 -0.40 3.15
N VAL A 162 -14.13 0.64 2.35
CA VAL A 162 -15.21 0.67 1.36
C VAL A 162 -14.79 -0.12 0.13
N PRO A 163 -15.54 -1.17 -0.26
CA PRO A 163 -15.18 -1.98 -1.42
C PRO A 163 -15.15 -1.17 -2.71
N PRO A 164 -14.26 -1.52 -3.66
CA PRO A 164 -14.21 -0.87 -4.96
C PRO A 164 -15.56 -0.89 -5.68
N ASP A 165 -15.85 0.16 -6.45
CA ASP A 165 -17.03 0.23 -7.30
C ASP A 165 -16.72 0.84 -8.68
N GLU A 166 -17.73 0.87 -9.58
CA GLU A 166 -17.58 1.43 -10.93
C GLU A 166 -17.51 2.97 -10.93
N LYS A 167 -18.05 3.63 -9.91
CA LYS A 167 -17.96 5.07 -9.71
C LYS A 167 -16.52 5.48 -9.39
N GLY A 168 -15.87 4.69 -8.56
CA GLY A 168 -14.54 4.91 -8.00
C GLY A 168 -14.59 5.23 -6.53
N VAL A 169 -13.67 4.68 -5.76
CA VAL A 169 -13.58 4.81 -4.30
C VAL A 169 -12.27 5.50 -3.94
N ILE A 170 -12.35 6.49 -3.04
CA ILE A 170 -11.14 7.07 -2.43
C ILE A 170 -10.66 6.13 -1.33
N VAL A 171 -9.44 5.62 -1.46
CA VAL A 171 -8.73 4.83 -0.45
C VAL A 171 -7.84 5.77 0.35
N PHE A 172 -8.09 5.88 1.66
CA PHE A 172 -7.35 6.80 2.54
C PHE A 172 -7.15 6.18 3.94
N PRO A 173 -5.89 6.08 4.44
CA PRO A 173 -4.65 6.31 3.69
C PRO A 173 -4.59 5.42 2.45
N GLY A 174 -3.83 5.84 1.44
CA GLY A 174 -3.78 5.17 0.14
C GLY A 174 -2.93 3.89 0.10
N PHE A 175 -2.47 3.51 -1.09
CA PHE A 175 -1.69 2.27 -1.29
C PHE A 175 -0.25 2.37 -0.77
N ASP A 176 0.24 3.59 -0.56
CA ASP A 176 1.49 3.85 0.13
C ASP A 176 1.38 3.58 1.64
N GLY A 177 0.16 3.30 2.11
CA GLY A 177 -0.17 2.91 3.47
C GLY A 177 -0.03 4.03 4.50
N GLY A 178 -0.51 3.76 5.71
CA GLY A 178 -0.18 4.53 6.90
C GLY A 178 1.28 4.29 7.28
N ALA A 179 1.64 3.04 7.58
CA ALA A 179 3.04 2.62 7.76
C ALA A 179 3.48 1.69 6.63
N GLU A 180 4.76 1.77 6.28
CA GLU A 180 5.35 1.13 5.10
C GLU A 180 6.56 0.25 5.42
N TRP A 181 7.27 -0.21 4.38
CA TRP A 181 8.39 -1.15 4.39
C TRP A 181 9.51 -0.86 5.38
N GLY A 182 9.71 0.41 5.72
CA GLY A 182 10.75 0.83 6.66
C GLY A 182 10.48 0.42 8.10
N GLY A 183 9.24 0.07 8.41
CA GLY A 183 8.82 -0.36 9.74
C GLY A 183 8.90 0.76 10.78
N ALA A 184 9.09 0.35 12.04
CA ALA A 184 9.17 1.25 13.18
C ALA A 184 10.43 0.99 13.99
N ALA A 185 10.89 1.99 14.75
CA ALA A 185 11.93 1.87 15.75
C ALA A 185 11.32 1.88 17.15
N PHE A 186 11.79 1.00 18.04
CA PHE A 186 11.30 0.90 19.41
C PHE A 186 12.42 1.22 20.42
N ASP A 187 12.13 2.08 21.37
CA ASP A 187 13.04 2.40 22.48
C ASP A 187 12.73 1.53 23.71
N PRO A 188 13.55 0.51 24.00
CA PRO A 188 13.30 -0.41 25.11
C PRO A 188 13.41 0.24 26.48
N ASN A 189 14.02 1.44 26.59
CA ASN A 189 14.21 2.10 27.87
C ASN A 189 12.94 2.78 28.40
N ASN A 190 12.02 3.16 27.50
CA ASN A 190 10.82 3.91 27.85
C ASN A 190 9.53 3.37 27.22
N GLY A 191 9.60 2.31 26.40
CA GLY A 191 8.45 1.70 25.77
C GLY A 191 7.84 2.52 24.62
N VAL A 192 8.61 3.46 24.04
CA VAL A 192 8.13 4.34 22.97
C VAL A 192 8.51 3.79 21.60
N MET A 193 7.52 3.70 20.72
CA MET A 193 7.69 3.36 19.30
C MET A 193 7.66 4.63 18.45
N TYR A 194 8.59 4.70 17.48
CA TYR A 194 8.66 5.77 16.48
C TYR A 194 8.37 5.21 15.12
N VAL A 195 7.44 5.83 14.40
CA VAL A 195 7.00 5.37 13.07
C VAL A 195 6.59 6.55 12.19
N ASN A 196 7.01 6.52 10.94
CA ASN A 196 6.54 7.45 9.93
C ASN A 196 5.26 6.94 9.28
N ALA A 197 4.43 7.88 8.80
CA ALA A 197 3.16 7.54 8.20
C ALA A 197 2.86 8.43 7.00
N ASN A 198 2.14 7.86 6.02
CA ASN A 198 1.61 8.56 4.87
C ASN A 198 0.13 8.91 5.05
N GLU A 199 -0.26 10.04 4.48
CA GLU A 199 -1.64 10.51 4.39
C GLU A 199 -1.97 10.96 2.95
N MET A 200 -1.70 10.07 1.99
CA MET A 200 -1.91 10.28 0.56
C MET A 200 -3.21 9.59 0.12
N PRO A 201 -4.19 10.33 -0.42
CA PRO A 201 -5.39 9.70 -0.95
C PRO A 201 -5.15 9.14 -2.36
N TRP A 202 -5.70 7.95 -2.61
CA TRP A 202 -5.67 7.29 -3.91
C TRP A 202 -7.07 6.94 -4.38
N VAL A 203 -7.23 6.72 -5.68
CA VAL A 203 -8.50 6.31 -6.29
C VAL A 203 -8.39 4.88 -6.80
N LEU A 204 -9.31 4.05 -6.35
CA LEU A 204 -9.50 2.67 -6.79
C LEU A 204 -10.81 2.58 -7.56
N LYS A 205 -10.76 2.10 -8.81
CA LYS A 205 -11.93 2.07 -9.69
C LYS A 205 -12.11 0.72 -10.35
N ALA A 206 -13.32 0.18 -10.24
CA ALA A 206 -13.71 -1.01 -10.97
C ALA A 206 -14.15 -0.64 -12.39
N LYS A 207 -13.76 -1.45 -13.35
CA LYS A 207 -14.22 -1.37 -14.73
C LYS A 207 -14.80 -2.69 -15.14
N LYS A 208 -16.06 -2.67 -15.54
CA LYS A 208 -16.68 -3.84 -16.15
C LYS A 208 -15.95 -4.20 -17.43
N LEU A 209 -15.63 -5.47 -17.58
CA LEU A 209 -14.92 -5.97 -18.75
C LEU A 209 -15.91 -6.28 -19.86
N ASP A 210 -15.61 -5.76 -21.04
CA ASP A 210 -16.37 -6.05 -22.25
C ASP A 210 -15.75 -7.27 -22.95
N PHE A 211 -16.31 -8.45 -22.67
CA PHE A 211 -16.03 -9.67 -23.39
C PHE A 211 -17.32 -10.51 -23.49
N ASP A 212 -17.45 -11.26 -24.58
CA ASP A 212 -18.59 -12.12 -24.76
C ASP A 212 -18.57 -13.28 -23.77
N SER A 213 -19.21 -13.07 -22.63
CA SER A 213 -19.37 -14.09 -21.59
C SER A 213 -20.37 -15.19 -21.99
N SER A 214 -21.14 -15.02 -23.08
CA SER A 214 -22.06 -16.02 -23.58
C SER A 214 -21.34 -17.17 -24.26
N ASN A 215 -20.16 -16.94 -24.85
CA ASN A 215 -19.32 -18.00 -25.41
C ASN A 215 -18.46 -18.66 -24.33
N PRO A 216 -18.70 -19.92 -23.93
CA PRO A 216 -18.02 -20.57 -22.84
C PRO A 216 -16.51 -20.70 -23.06
N VAL A 217 -16.04 -20.89 -24.28
CA VAL A 217 -14.62 -21.04 -24.63
C VAL A 217 -13.88 -19.71 -24.48
N ILE A 218 -14.49 -18.64 -24.99
CA ILE A 218 -13.94 -17.27 -24.87
C ILE A 218 -13.92 -16.83 -23.42
N ASN A 219 -15.01 -17.05 -22.67
CA ASN A 219 -15.08 -16.73 -21.26
C ASN A 219 -14.00 -17.46 -20.43
N TYR A 220 -13.82 -18.75 -20.70
CA TYR A 220 -12.79 -19.54 -20.04
C TYR A 220 -11.37 -19.07 -20.40
N GLY A 221 -11.11 -18.79 -21.69
CA GLY A 221 -9.85 -18.22 -22.16
C GLY A 221 -9.54 -16.84 -21.55
N ALA A 222 -10.57 -16.00 -21.39
CA ALA A 222 -10.46 -14.71 -20.72
C ALA A 222 -10.08 -14.86 -19.24
N GLY A 223 -10.62 -15.86 -18.54
CA GLY A 223 -10.26 -16.16 -17.15
C GLY A 223 -8.78 -16.57 -17.01
N ILE A 224 -8.29 -17.41 -17.92
CA ILE A 224 -6.85 -17.79 -17.94
C ILE A 224 -5.97 -16.57 -18.22
N TYR A 225 -6.39 -15.72 -19.16
CA TYR A 225 -5.67 -14.46 -19.45
C TYR A 225 -5.60 -13.56 -18.24
N GLN A 226 -6.69 -13.34 -17.55
CA GLN A 226 -6.74 -12.52 -16.34
C GLN A 226 -5.77 -13.03 -15.27
N GLN A 227 -5.68 -14.33 -15.10
CA GLN A 227 -4.86 -14.96 -14.07
C GLN A 227 -3.36 -14.92 -14.39
N HIS A 228 -2.96 -15.13 -15.64
CA HIS A 228 -1.57 -15.39 -16.01
C HIS A 228 -0.92 -14.28 -16.85
N CYS A 229 -1.70 -13.47 -17.54
CA CYS A 229 -1.19 -12.56 -18.58
C CYS A 229 -1.46 -11.08 -18.27
N ALA A 230 -2.58 -10.79 -17.61
CA ALA A 230 -3.07 -9.42 -17.42
C ALA A 230 -2.16 -8.53 -16.57
N SER A 231 -1.39 -9.12 -15.65
CA SER A 231 -0.41 -8.38 -14.83
C SER A 231 0.65 -7.67 -15.67
N CYS A 232 1.09 -8.30 -16.75
CA CYS A 232 2.07 -7.74 -17.67
C CYS A 232 1.40 -7.03 -18.86
N HIS A 233 0.50 -7.70 -19.58
CA HIS A 233 -0.07 -7.20 -20.82
C HIS A 233 -1.30 -6.28 -20.64
N GLY A 234 -1.65 -5.95 -19.39
CA GLY A 234 -2.83 -5.15 -19.06
C GLY A 234 -4.13 -5.96 -19.18
N ILE A 235 -5.11 -5.60 -18.34
CA ILE A 235 -6.39 -6.33 -18.25
C ILE A 235 -7.20 -6.28 -19.55
N ASN A 236 -7.03 -5.19 -20.29
CA ASN A 236 -7.70 -4.96 -21.60
C ASN A 236 -6.82 -5.33 -22.80
N ARG A 237 -5.73 -6.05 -22.59
CA ARG A 237 -4.73 -6.47 -23.61
C ARG A 237 -3.99 -5.33 -24.30
N ALA A 238 -4.01 -4.11 -23.75
CA ALA A 238 -3.41 -2.92 -24.38
C ALA A 238 -1.87 -2.79 -24.13
N GLY A 239 -1.26 -3.75 -23.47
CA GLY A 239 0.13 -3.65 -23.04
C GLY A 239 0.34 -2.65 -21.90
N ARG A 240 1.56 -2.60 -21.39
CA ARG A 240 2.02 -1.61 -20.40
C ARG A 240 3.51 -1.41 -20.57
N SER A 241 4.00 -0.16 -20.62
CA SER A 241 5.43 0.13 -20.69
C SER A 241 6.16 -0.77 -21.71
N ASN A 242 7.01 -1.68 -21.26
CA ASN A 242 7.79 -2.60 -22.12
C ASN A 242 7.04 -3.88 -22.53
N PHE A 243 5.76 -4.06 -22.10
CA PHE A 243 4.97 -5.23 -22.45
C PHE A 243 4.06 -4.93 -23.65
N PRO A 244 4.09 -5.77 -24.71
CA PRO A 244 3.39 -5.49 -25.95
C PRO A 244 1.86 -5.52 -25.81
N ASP A 245 1.19 -4.72 -26.67
CA ASP A 245 -0.25 -4.78 -26.93
C ASP A 245 -0.60 -6.12 -27.61
N LEU A 246 -1.66 -6.77 -27.11
CA LEU A 246 -2.17 -8.05 -27.63
C LEU A 246 -3.55 -7.93 -28.30
N LYS A 247 -4.11 -6.73 -28.47
CA LYS A 247 -5.45 -6.52 -29.05
C LYS A 247 -5.56 -7.02 -30.48
N ASN A 248 -4.49 -6.85 -31.25
CA ASN A 248 -4.43 -7.23 -32.67
C ASN A 248 -3.42 -8.36 -32.93
N ILE A 249 -3.21 -9.22 -31.95
CA ILE A 249 -2.19 -10.28 -32.04
C ILE A 249 -2.49 -11.30 -33.16
N ASN A 250 -3.77 -11.43 -33.57
CA ASN A 250 -4.23 -12.25 -34.67
C ASN A 250 -3.61 -11.87 -36.04
N ARG A 251 -3.08 -10.66 -36.19
CA ARG A 251 -2.35 -10.24 -37.39
C ARG A 251 -1.00 -10.95 -37.56
N ASN A 252 -0.42 -11.35 -36.43
CA ASN A 252 0.98 -11.86 -36.38
C ASN A 252 1.05 -13.34 -36.01
N TYR A 253 -0.02 -13.92 -35.45
CA TYR A 253 -0.03 -15.28 -34.92
C TYR A 253 -1.32 -16.03 -35.29
N GLY A 254 -1.15 -17.30 -35.60
CA GLY A 254 -2.22 -18.30 -35.58
C GLY A 254 -2.18 -19.11 -34.26
N HIS A 255 -3.17 -19.99 -34.06
CA HIS A 255 -3.30 -20.78 -32.83
C HIS A 255 -1.99 -21.52 -32.43
N GLN A 256 -1.41 -22.29 -33.34
CA GLN A 256 -0.23 -23.11 -33.03
C GLN A 256 1.00 -22.25 -32.67
N SER A 257 1.26 -21.19 -33.43
CA SER A 257 2.40 -20.29 -33.17
C SER A 257 2.22 -19.53 -31.86
N LEU A 258 0.99 -19.06 -31.55
CA LEU A 258 0.68 -18.39 -30.30
C LEU A 258 0.81 -19.33 -29.09
N GLN A 259 0.24 -20.54 -29.17
CA GLN A 259 0.37 -21.54 -28.11
C GLN A 259 1.81 -21.93 -27.84
N LYS A 260 2.68 -21.98 -28.86
CA LYS A 260 4.12 -22.22 -28.72
C LYS A 260 4.80 -21.09 -27.93
N VAL A 261 4.45 -19.81 -28.22
CA VAL A 261 4.98 -18.67 -27.48
C VAL A 261 4.48 -18.68 -26.03
N ILE A 262 3.20 -18.95 -25.80
CA ILE A 262 2.65 -19.05 -24.46
C ILE A 262 3.36 -20.13 -23.64
N THR A 263 3.55 -21.32 -24.22
CA THR A 263 4.16 -22.45 -23.49
C THR A 263 5.65 -22.27 -23.22
N LYS A 264 6.40 -21.74 -24.22
CA LYS A 264 7.88 -21.66 -24.15
C LYS A 264 8.39 -20.31 -23.65
N GLY A 265 7.58 -19.27 -23.69
CA GLY A 265 8.02 -17.89 -23.48
C GLY A 265 8.72 -17.30 -24.69
N ARG A 266 9.04 -16.00 -24.63
CA ARG A 266 9.79 -15.27 -25.65
C ARG A 266 10.49 -14.04 -25.06
N GLY A 267 11.82 -13.95 -25.19
CA GLY A 267 12.59 -12.87 -24.61
C GLY A 267 12.46 -12.83 -23.09
N VAL A 268 11.97 -11.73 -22.54
CA VAL A 268 11.72 -11.57 -21.09
C VAL A 268 10.39 -12.19 -20.63
N MET A 269 9.52 -12.58 -21.56
CA MET A 269 8.27 -13.27 -21.23
C MET A 269 8.55 -14.70 -20.82
N MET A 270 8.20 -15.07 -19.59
CA MET A 270 8.28 -16.46 -19.12
C MET A 270 7.26 -17.35 -19.85
N GLY A 271 7.58 -18.64 -19.99
CA GLY A 271 6.65 -19.64 -20.52
C GLY A 271 5.70 -20.17 -19.45
N PHE A 272 4.57 -20.70 -19.89
CA PHE A 272 3.54 -21.33 -19.07
C PHE A 272 3.34 -22.81 -19.47
N PRO A 273 4.33 -23.70 -19.19
CA PRO A 273 4.29 -25.10 -19.61
C PRO A 273 3.21 -25.93 -18.91
N ASN A 274 2.70 -25.46 -17.78
CA ASN A 274 1.72 -26.15 -16.95
C ASN A 274 0.26 -25.97 -17.45
N LEU A 275 0.01 -25.11 -18.43
CA LEU A 275 -1.32 -24.98 -19.03
C LEU A 275 -1.65 -26.22 -19.85
N ASN A 276 -2.79 -26.84 -19.57
CA ASN A 276 -3.25 -28.01 -20.31
C ASN A 276 -3.76 -27.63 -21.71
N LYS A 277 -4.08 -28.65 -22.54
CA LYS A 277 -4.53 -28.46 -23.93
C LYS A 277 -5.79 -27.62 -24.05
N THR A 278 -6.76 -27.83 -23.16
CA THR A 278 -8.04 -27.10 -23.13
C THR A 278 -7.81 -25.63 -22.75
N GLU A 279 -6.96 -25.38 -21.75
CA GLU A 279 -6.56 -24.04 -21.35
C GLU A 279 -5.85 -23.27 -22.47
N LEU A 280 -4.86 -23.90 -23.10
CA LEU A 280 -4.12 -23.29 -24.23
C LEU A 280 -5.03 -23.00 -25.43
N LYS A 281 -5.95 -23.91 -25.75
CA LYS A 281 -6.89 -23.74 -26.82
C LYS A 281 -7.87 -22.58 -26.55
N SER A 282 -8.43 -22.52 -25.34
CA SER A 282 -9.35 -21.45 -24.94
C SER A 282 -8.64 -20.08 -24.85
N LEU A 283 -7.44 -20.04 -24.26
CA LEU A 283 -6.64 -18.81 -24.16
C LEU A 283 -6.28 -18.29 -25.57
N SER A 284 -5.86 -19.17 -26.48
CA SER A 284 -5.56 -18.75 -27.85
C SER A 284 -6.81 -18.29 -28.60
N ALA A 285 -7.98 -18.92 -28.41
CA ALA A 285 -9.24 -18.46 -28.95
C ALA A 285 -9.61 -17.05 -28.46
N TYR A 286 -9.51 -16.79 -27.17
CA TYR A 286 -9.73 -15.47 -26.59
C TYR A 286 -8.79 -14.40 -27.14
N LEU A 287 -7.48 -14.70 -27.21
CA LEU A 287 -6.48 -13.74 -27.69
C LEU A 287 -6.62 -13.43 -29.18
N LEU A 288 -6.96 -14.42 -29.98
CA LEU A 288 -7.17 -14.27 -31.42
C LEU A 288 -8.58 -13.79 -31.80
N SER A 289 -9.48 -13.68 -30.82
CA SER A 289 -10.91 -13.39 -31.00
C SER A 289 -11.57 -14.39 -31.96
N ASP A 290 -11.21 -15.68 -31.83
CA ASP A 290 -11.72 -16.77 -32.66
C ASP A 290 -12.88 -17.49 -31.97
N TYR A 291 -14.10 -17.12 -32.36
CA TYR A 291 -15.34 -17.67 -31.82
C TYR A 291 -15.74 -19.00 -32.46
N SER A 292 -15.01 -19.46 -33.48
CA SER A 292 -15.29 -20.73 -34.18
C SER A 292 -14.80 -21.96 -33.39
N ILE A 293 -13.93 -21.74 -32.40
CA ILE A 293 -13.39 -22.80 -31.59
C ILE A 293 -14.49 -23.41 -30.72
N ASN A 294 -14.69 -24.70 -30.83
CA ASN A 294 -15.61 -25.47 -30.02
C ASN A 294 -14.83 -26.41 -29.08
N ILE A 295 -15.22 -26.41 -27.81
CA ILE A 295 -14.71 -27.30 -26.77
C ILE A 295 -15.90 -27.83 -25.99
N PRO A 296 -16.02 -29.17 -25.81
CA PRO A 296 -17.11 -29.76 -25.04
C PRO A 296 -17.23 -29.13 -23.65
N GLN A 297 -18.45 -28.79 -23.25
CA GLN A 297 -18.71 -28.12 -21.98
C GLN A 297 -18.23 -28.93 -20.74
N LYS A 298 -18.17 -30.25 -20.88
CA LYS A 298 -17.62 -31.16 -19.86
C LYS A 298 -16.15 -30.87 -19.61
N GLU A 299 -15.34 -30.63 -20.64
CA GLU A 299 -13.91 -30.28 -20.52
C GLU A 299 -13.66 -28.88 -19.89
N LEU A 300 -14.61 -27.94 -20.07
CA LEU A 300 -14.59 -26.61 -19.50
C LEU A 300 -15.04 -26.60 -18.03
N LYS A 301 -15.88 -27.57 -17.61
CA LYS A 301 -16.41 -27.64 -16.24
C LYS A 301 -15.42 -28.23 -15.22
N GLU A 302 -14.49 -29.05 -15.65
CA GLU A 302 -13.46 -29.64 -14.76
C GLU A 302 -12.43 -28.62 -14.30
N THR A 303 -12.44 -27.42 -14.87
CA THR A 303 -11.53 -26.34 -14.54
C THR A 303 -12.35 -25.12 -14.11
N SER A 304 -12.31 -24.79 -12.81
CA SER A 304 -13.16 -23.78 -12.16
C SER A 304 -12.82 -22.31 -12.50
N ARG A 305 -12.21 -22.05 -13.65
CA ARG A 305 -11.69 -20.71 -14.01
C ARG A 305 -12.67 -19.93 -14.88
N LYS A 306 -13.66 -19.30 -14.26
CA LYS A 306 -14.49 -18.30 -14.93
C LYS A 306 -13.78 -16.97 -15.00
N ALA A 307 -13.90 -16.25 -16.10
CA ALA A 307 -13.44 -14.87 -16.19
C ALA A 307 -14.18 -14.00 -15.17
N LEU A 308 -13.43 -13.15 -14.50
CA LEU A 308 -14.00 -12.15 -13.60
C LEU A 308 -14.64 -11.05 -14.44
N PRO A 309 -15.85 -10.59 -14.11
CA PRO A 309 -16.56 -9.59 -14.90
C PRO A 309 -15.98 -8.17 -14.73
N TYR A 310 -15.11 -7.98 -13.75
CA TYR A 310 -14.48 -6.68 -13.47
C TYR A 310 -12.97 -6.75 -13.46
N ALA A 311 -12.36 -5.65 -13.89
CA ALA A 311 -11.00 -5.30 -13.56
C ALA A 311 -11.02 -4.13 -12.58
N VAL A 312 -10.29 -4.23 -11.48
CA VAL A 312 -10.11 -3.10 -10.57
C VAL A 312 -8.71 -2.54 -10.77
N ASN A 313 -8.62 -1.24 -10.98
CA ASN A 313 -7.37 -0.55 -11.25
C ASN A 313 -7.18 0.60 -10.26
N ILE A 314 -5.93 0.79 -9.87
CA ILE A 314 -5.48 2.03 -9.24
C ILE A 314 -5.56 3.12 -10.31
N ALA A 315 -6.50 4.06 -10.16
CA ALA A 315 -6.67 5.16 -11.11
C ALA A 315 -5.65 6.27 -10.90
N GLY A 316 -4.95 6.27 -9.77
CA GLY A 316 -3.89 7.21 -9.43
C GLY A 316 -4.08 7.83 -8.05
N ARG A 317 -3.15 8.71 -7.70
CA ARG A 317 -3.29 9.58 -6.51
C ARG A 317 -4.39 10.61 -6.76
N PHE A 318 -5.12 10.96 -5.71
CA PHE A 318 -6.10 12.05 -5.77
C PHE A 318 -5.37 13.38 -5.53
N LEU A 319 -4.96 14.02 -6.62
CA LEU A 319 -4.14 15.23 -6.63
C LEU A 319 -4.93 16.42 -7.16
N ASN A 320 -4.48 17.62 -6.76
CA ASN A 320 -4.89 18.87 -7.38
C ASN A 320 -4.18 19.08 -8.74
N GLU A 321 -4.51 20.15 -9.44
CA GLU A 321 -3.94 20.46 -10.77
C GLU A 321 -2.45 20.80 -10.71
N ASP A 322 -1.96 21.25 -9.56
CA ASP A 322 -0.55 21.56 -9.32
C ASP A 322 0.28 20.33 -8.90
N GLY A 323 -0.37 19.15 -8.76
CA GLY A 323 0.28 17.89 -8.42
C GLY A 323 0.45 17.62 -6.92
N TYR A 324 -0.11 18.46 -6.03
CA TYR A 324 -0.14 18.22 -4.60
C TYR A 324 -1.32 17.30 -4.20
N PRO A 325 -1.22 16.58 -3.08
CA PRO A 325 -2.35 15.82 -2.54
C PRO A 325 -3.57 16.72 -2.33
N ALA A 326 -4.72 16.32 -2.88
CA ALA A 326 -5.94 17.11 -2.82
C ALA A 326 -6.69 16.95 -1.49
N VAL A 327 -5.97 16.90 -0.40
CA VAL A 327 -6.44 16.82 0.98
C VAL A 327 -5.62 17.77 1.85
N ALA A 328 -6.22 18.37 2.86
CA ALA A 328 -5.48 19.21 3.81
C ALA A 328 -4.28 18.46 4.43
N PRO A 329 -3.09 19.08 4.56
CA PRO A 329 -1.95 18.46 5.22
C PRO A 329 -2.26 18.13 6.71
N PRO A 330 -1.43 17.30 7.36
CA PRO A 330 -0.14 16.79 6.90
C PRO A 330 -0.28 15.64 5.90
N TRP A 331 0.63 15.57 4.92
CA TRP A 331 0.65 14.50 3.91
C TRP A 331 1.62 13.37 4.27
N GLY A 332 2.51 13.63 5.19
CA GLY A 332 3.41 12.65 5.81
C GLY A 332 3.78 13.11 7.21
N THR A 333 3.91 12.16 8.13
CA THR A 333 4.16 12.43 9.55
C THR A 333 5.22 11.51 10.13
N LEU A 334 5.86 11.97 11.21
CA LEU A 334 6.61 11.14 12.15
C LEU A 334 5.86 11.16 13.49
N ASN A 335 5.69 9.98 14.07
CA ASN A 335 4.87 9.77 15.25
C ASN A 335 5.67 9.09 16.36
N ALA A 336 5.42 9.45 17.62
CA ALA A 336 5.89 8.73 18.79
C ALA A 336 4.70 8.20 19.59
N ILE A 337 4.72 6.90 19.88
CA ILE A 337 3.64 6.19 20.54
C ILE A 337 4.18 5.52 21.81
N ASP A 338 3.61 5.86 22.96
CA ASP A 338 3.85 5.16 24.23
C ASP A 338 3.07 3.84 24.24
N LEU A 339 3.75 2.74 23.98
CA LEU A 339 3.13 1.41 23.97
C LEU A 339 2.85 0.86 25.37
N ASN A 340 3.37 1.47 26.44
CA ASN A 340 2.97 1.12 27.81
C ASN A 340 1.54 1.60 28.10
N LYS A 341 1.11 2.72 27.46
CA LYS A 341 -0.18 3.33 27.67
C LYS A 341 -1.14 3.20 26.49
N GLY A 342 -0.62 2.93 25.29
CA GLY A 342 -1.39 2.94 24.05
C GLY A 342 -1.81 4.35 23.62
N GLU A 343 -0.90 5.33 23.69
CA GLU A 343 -1.16 6.74 23.41
C GLU A 343 -0.12 7.34 22.48
N ILE A 344 -0.56 8.25 21.58
CA ILE A 344 0.36 9.07 20.78
C ILE A 344 0.89 10.20 21.64
N LEU A 345 2.22 10.24 21.83
CA LEU A 345 2.90 11.31 22.59
C LEU A 345 3.04 12.59 21.76
N TRP A 346 3.38 12.44 20.51
CA TRP A 346 3.48 13.55 19.56
C TRP A 346 3.39 13.03 18.11
N LYS A 347 2.93 13.91 17.23
CA LYS A 347 2.84 13.72 15.79
C LYS A 347 3.29 15.01 15.10
N VAL A 348 4.30 14.95 14.24
CA VAL A 348 4.84 16.09 13.51
C VAL A 348 4.90 15.83 12.02
N PRO A 349 4.79 16.87 11.15
CA PRO A 349 4.99 16.72 9.72
C PRO A 349 6.40 16.20 9.41
N LEU A 350 6.51 15.23 8.50
CA LEU A 350 7.76 14.66 8.02
C LEU A 350 7.98 15.02 6.54
N GLY A 351 8.99 15.85 6.29
CA GLY A 351 9.26 16.41 4.97
C GLY A 351 8.53 17.73 4.71
N GLU A 352 8.84 18.34 3.58
CA GLU A 352 8.26 19.60 3.13
C GLU A 352 8.30 19.72 1.60
N TYR A 353 7.43 20.52 1.05
CA TYR A 353 7.56 21.05 -0.30
C TYR A 353 8.24 22.42 -0.19
N GLU A 354 9.52 22.50 -0.55
CA GLU A 354 10.36 23.70 -0.35
C GLU A 354 9.76 24.96 -1.03
N GLU A 355 9.10 24.78 -2.18
CA GLU A 355 8.42 25.86 -2.88
C GLU A 355 7.18 26.40 -2.14
N LEU A 356 6.57 25.62 -1.27
CA LEU A 356 5.48 26.05 -0.40
C LEU A 356 6.02 26.74 0.84
N THR A 357 7.02 26.17 1.50
CA THR A 357 7.65 26.78 2.70
C THR A 357 8.35 28.09 2.36
N ALA A 358 8.96 28.20 1.18
CA ALA A 358 9.53 29.46 0.69
C ALA A 358 8.49 30.59 0.49
N LYS A 359 7.22 30.24 0.28
CA LYS A 359 6.09 31.18 0.22
C LYS A 359 5.48 31.48 1.59
N GLY A 360 6.08 30.97 2.68
CA GLY A 360 5.63 31.19 4.05
C GLY A 360 4.55 30.22 4.55
N TYR A 361 4.32 29.11 3.85
CA TYR A 361 3.41 28.08 4.31
C TYR A 361 4.07 27.15 5.34
N PRO A 362 3.31 26.57 6.27
CA PRO A 362 3.85 25.59 7.21
C PRO A 362 4.34 24.32 6.51
N LYS A 363 5.21 23.55 7.16
CA LYS A 363 5.63 22.24 6.66
C LYS A 363 4.42 21.33 6.50
N THR A 364 4.29 20.76 5.32
CA THR A 364 3.14 19.92 4.96
C THR A 364 3.37 18.44 5.24
N GLY A 365 4.61 18.04 5.46
CA GLY A 365 4.98 16.64 5.24
C GLY A 365 4.99 16.30 3.76
N THR A 366 5.59 15.17 3.41
CA THR A 366 5.54 14.59 2.05
C THR A 366 5.24 13.10 2.15
N GLU A 367 4.85 12.52 1.00
CA GLU A 367 4.91 11.07 0.85
C GLU A 367 6.30 10.56 1.25
N ASN A 368 6.34 9.44 1.99
CA ASN A 368 7.57 8.95 2.56
C ASN A 368 7.64 7.42 2.53
N TYR A 369 8.86 6.89 2.32
CA TYR A 369 9.21 5.47 2.35
C TYR A 369 10.53 5.31 3.10
N GLY A 370 10.70 4.20 3.80
CA GLY A 370 11.83 3.98 4.69
C GLY A 370 11.38 4.07 6.15
N GLY A 371 12.28 3.89 7.08
CA GLY A 371 11.97 3.86 8.49
C GLY A 371 12.95 4.65 9.34
N PRO A 372 12.59 4.94 10.61
CA PRO A 372 13.44 5.62 11.55
C PRO A 372 14.53 4.71 12.14
N LEU A 373 15.65 5.30 12.49
CA LEU A 373 16.67 4.76 13.37
C LEU A 373 16.72 5.60 14.64
N ILE A 374 16.73 4.98 15.80
CA ILE A 374 16.90 5.67 17.07
C ILE A 374 18.28 5.43 17.69
N SER A 375 18.76 6.39 18.46
CA SER A 375 19.99 6.28 19.22
C SER A 375 19.74 6.39 20.71
N ALA A 376 20.69 5.92 21.54
CA ALA A 376 20.68 6.14 22.98
C ALA A 376 20.80 7.63 23.35
N GLY A 377 21.34 8.47 22.46
CA GLY A 377 21.55 9.91 22.63
C GLY A 377 20.32 10.78 22.41
N ASN A 378 19.11 10.26 22.52
CA ASN A 378 17.84 10.99 22.39
C ASN A 378 17.52 11.50 20.96
N LEU A 379 18.09 10.88 19.92
CA LEU A 379 17.88 11.26 18.53
C LEU A 379 17.15 10.17 17.73
N ILE A 380 16.35 10.62 16.78
CA ILE A 380 15.76 9.82 15.71
C ILE A 380 16.39 10.29 14.40
N PHE A 381 16.90 9.35 13.59
CA PHE A 381 17.40 9.63 12.25
C PHE A 381 16.50 9.01 11.22
N ILE A 382 16.10 9.78 10.20
CA ILE A 382 15.23 9.32 9.13
C ILE A 382 15.49 10.08 7.83
N GLY A 383 15.54 9.36 6.71
CA GLY A 383 15.43 9.93 5.36
C GLY A 383 13.99 9.91 4.92
N ALA A 384 13.63 8.93 4.10
CA ALA A 384 12.28 8.55 3.74
C ALA A 384 11.50 9.52 2.82
N THR A 385 11.72 10.83 2.94
CA THR A 385 10.88 11.88 2.34
C THR A 385 11.19 12.16 0.88
N ASN A 386 10.15 12.59 0.13
CA ASN A 386 10.27 12.95 -1.28
C ASN A 386 11.21 14.15 -1.51
N ASP A 387 11.34 15.04 -0.52
CA ASP A 387 12.25 16.18 -0.57
C ASP A 387 13.74 15.81 -0.48
N GLY A 388 14.06 14.53 -0.26
CA GLY A 388 15.43 14.00 -0.28
C GLY A 388 16.34 14.46 0.86
N TYR A 389 15.79 14.90 1.99
CA TYR A 389 16.59 15.23 3.17
C TYR A 389 16.73 14.03 4.11
N PHE A 390 17.90 13.89 4.69
CA PHE A 390 18.15 13.09 5.88
C PHE A 390 18.06 13.99 7.11
N ARG A 391 17.30 13.58 8.13
CA ARG A 391 16.94 14.43 9.26
C ARG A 391 17.27 13.77 10.59
N ALA A 392 17.57 14.59 11.59
CA ALA A 392 17.63 14.20 12.99
C ALA A 392 16.53 14.94 13.78
N PHE A 393 15.75 14.16 14.56
CA PHE A 393 14.69 14.68 15.42
C PHE A 393 14.98 14.37 16.88
N ASN A 394 14.47 15.22 17.77
CA ASN A 394 14.45 14.98 19.21
C ASN A 394 13.38 13.91 19.55
N LYS A 395 13.78 12.81 20.20
CA LYS A 395 12.86 11.71 20.57
C LYS A 395 11.70 12.16 21.48
N LYS A 396 11.92 13.14 22.35
CA LYS A 396 10.92 13.58 23.35
C LYS A 396 9.89 14.56 22.77
N THR A 397 10.32 15.41 21.83
CA THR A 397 9.49 16.54 21.36
C THR A 397 9.06 16.42 19.91
N GLY A 398 9.72 15.59 19.10
CA GLY A 398 9.52 15.54 17.66
C GLY A 398 10.11 16.76 16.92
N GLU A 399 10.90 17.61 17.60
CA GLU A 399 11.56 18.76 16.98
C GLU A 399 12.63 18.32 16.00
N GLU A 400 12.64 18.89 14.78
CA GLU A 400 13.70 18.72 13.79
C GLU A 400 14.93 19.52 14.21
N LEU A 401 16.01 18.82 14.59
CA LEU A 401 17.24 19.42 15.08
C LEU A 401 18.28 19.67 13.98
N TRP A 402 18.25 18.85 12.93
CA TRP A 402 19.22 18.89 11.84
C TRP A 402 18.66 18.24 10.59
N LYS A 403 19.08 18.74 9.42
CA LYS A 403 18.82 18.12 8.13
C LYS A 403 20.00 18.25 7.16
N TYR A 404 20.16 17.26 6.29
CA TYR A 404 21.17 17.23 5.23
C TYR A 404 20.57 16.77 3.91
N LYS A 405 20.79 17.51 2.83
CA LYS A 405 20.32 17.14 1.48
C LYS A 405 21.15 15.98 0.94
N LEU A 406 20.49 14.84 0.72
CA LEU A 406 21.12 13.67 0.15
C LEU A 406 21.34 13.81 -1.37
N PRO A 407 22.34 13.10 -1.94
CA PRO A 407 22.59 13.13 -3.39
C PRO A 407 21.48 12.45 -4.22
N ALA A 408 20.65 11.61 -3.60
CA ALA A 408 19.43 11.02 -4.13
C ALA A 408 18.53 10.63 -2.95
N GLY A 409 17.25 10.34 -3.17
CA GLY A 409 16.32 9.99 -2.10
C GLY A 409 16.80 8.81 -1.25
N GLY A 410 16.77 8.98 0.07
CA GLY A 410 17.18 7.97 1.06
C GLY A 410 15.96 7.19 1.56
N TYR A 411 15.46 6.24 0.79
CA TYR A 411 14.24 5.47 1.09
C TYR A 411 14.50 4.16 1.85
N ALA A 412 15.75 3.90 2.21
CA ALA A 412 16.11 2.81 3.10
C ALA A 412 16.08 3.26 4.57
N THR A 413 15.82 2.31 5.46
CA THR A 413 16.05 2.54 6.89
C THR A 413 17.56 2.70 7.16
N PRO A 414 17.99 3.75 7.86
CA PRO A 414 19.40 3.96 8.17
C PRO A 414 19.91 2.87 9.12
N ILE A 415 21.21 2.66 9.10
CA ILE A 415 21.92 1.80 10.08
C ILE A 415 22.92 2.60 10.89
N THR A 416 23.29 2.09 12.06
CA THR A 416 24.38 2.64 12.87
C THR A 416 25.39 1.55 13.25
N TYR A 417 26.65 1.94 13.30
CA TYR A 417 27.73 1.08 13.79
C TYR A 417 28.81 1.92 14.49
N LYS A 418 29.64 1.26 15.27
CA LYS A 418 30.79 1.90 15.95
C LYS A 418 32.10 1.33 15.40
N LYS A 419 33.05 2.20 15.08
CA LYS A 419 34.40 1.84 14.63
C LYS A 419 35.43 2.75 15.35
N ASN A 420 36.44 2.14 15.96
CA ASN A 420 37.51 2.86 16.70
C ASN A 420 37.00 3.87 17.74
N GLY A 421 35.89 3.56 18.40
CA GLY A 421 35.27 4.47 19.37
C GLY A 421 34.30 5.50 18.83
N GLU A 422 34.31 5.73 17.53
CA GLU A 422 33.45 6.68 16.81
C GLU A 422 32.18 6.02 16.30
N GLN A 423 31.03 6.68 16.45
CA GLN A 423 29.73 6.22 15.95
C GLN A 423 29.47 6.78 14.56
N TYR A 424 29.03 5.90 13.65
CA TYR A 424 28.60 6.24 12.31
C TYR A 424 27.13 5.92 12.11
N ILE A 425 26.46 6.77 11.32
CA ILE A 425 25.12 6.54 10.84
C ILE A 425 25.17 6.54 9.32
N VAL A 426 24.63 5.51 8.69
CA VAL A 426 24.73 5.33 7.23
C VAL A 426 23.35 5.15 6.62
N ILE A 427 23.13 5.82 5.49
CA ILE A 427 21.90 5.70 4.70
C ILE A 427 22.24 5.41 3.24
N ALA A 428 21.49 4.51 2.62
CA ALA A 428 21.55 4.25 1.19
C ALA A 428 20.73 5.29 0.42
N CYS A 429 21.34 5.92 -0.57
CA CYS A 429 20.74 6.95 -1.41
C CYS A 429 20.47 6.37 -2.80
N GLY A 430 19.44 5.55 -2.92
CA GLY A 430 19.04 4.86 -4.16
C GLY A 430 18.13 5.70 -5.06
N GLY A 431 17.30 6.55 -4.48
CA GLY A 431 16.32 7.36 -5.21
C GLY A 431 15.35 6.51 -6.06
N GLY A 432 14.88 7.08 -7.15
CA GLY A 432 14.08 6.43 -8.20
C GLY A 432 12.60 6.23 -7.88
N LYS A 433 12.22 6.07 -6.63
CA LYS A 433 10.83 6.02 -6.18
C LYS A 433 10.24 7.44 -6.10
N MET A 434 8.94 7.57 -6.17
CA MET A 434 8.21 8.86 -6.10
C MET A 434 8.66 9.90 -7.16
N GLY A 435 9.22 9.46 -8.29
CA GLY A 435 9.70 10.35 -9.34
C GLY A 435 11.03 11.06 -9.03
N THR A 436 11.70 10.74 -7.94
CA THR A 436 13.01 11.32 -7.61
C THR A 436 14.14 10.72 -8.44
N PRO A 437 15.26 11.46 -8.67
CA PRO A 437 16.41 10.93 -9.39
C PRO A 437 16.97 9.67 -8.74
N SER A 438 17.35 8.69 -9.57
CA SER A 438 18.04 7.49 -9.11
C SER A 438 19.46 7.80 -8.65
N GLY A 439 19.94 7.06 -7.64
CA GLY A 439 21.27 7.18 -7.07
C GLY A 439 21.93 5.84 -6.79
N ASN A 440 23.21 5.86 -6.48
CA ASN A 440 24.03 4.66 -6.21
C ASN A 440 25.04 4.91 -5.09
N LYS A 441 24.72 5.77 -4.13
CA LYS A 441 25.63 6.17 -3.05
C LYS A 441 25.14 5.68 -1.70
N TYR A 442 26.10 5.40 -0.83
CA TYR A 442 25.92 5.37 0.62
C TYR A 442 26.52 6.63 1.21
N VAL A 443 25.79 7.26 2.12
CA VAL A 443 26.28 8.46 2.86
C VAL A 443 26.42 8.08 4.33
N ALA A 444 27.62 8.32 4.87
CA ALA A 444 27.93 8.08 6.28
C ALA A 444 28.12 9.41 7.00
N PHE A 445 27.59 9.51 8.19
CA PHE A 445 27.71 10.65 9.09
C PHE A 445 28.37 10.21 10.39
N SER A 446 29.26 11.04 10.93
CA SER A 446 29.82 10.91 12.28
C SER A 446 29.78 12.25 13.00
N LEU A 447 29.80 12.21 14.33
CA LEU A 447 30.04 13.38 15.16
C LEU A 447 31.56 13.47 15.38
N ASN A 448 32.17 14.55 14.92
CA ASN A 448 33.57 14.86 15.16
C ASN A 448 33.74 15.45 16.57
#